data_633bdb9be89fd677be525e9acbcdec75
#
_entry.id   633bdb9be89fd677be525e9acbcdec75
#
_cell.length_a   1.000
_cell.length_b   1.000
_cell.length_c   1.000
_cell.angle_alpha   90.00
_cell.angle_beta   90.00
_cell.angle_gamma   90.00
#
_symmetry.space_group_name_H-M   'P 1'
#
loop_
_entity.id
_entity.type
_entity.pdbx_description
1 polymer ?
#
loop_
_entity_poly.entity_id
_entity_poly.type
_entity_poly.pdbx_seq_one_letter_code
_entity_poly.pdbx_strand_id
1 'polypeptide(L)'
;MIENENTMEDLYCIGCGAKIQTEDKNALGFLPAGALKKKIAERDQMEAVQAGDEGSEASIKTEDLYCQRCFRLRHYNEIAPTSLTDADFLRLLKEIGQHDALIVNVVDIFDFNGSLIPNLHKLTGGNDLLMVANKRDVLPKSLKVGKLTAWLREQAASRSLKPKDILVTSAQNKDDVA
;
A
#
# COMPACT_ATOMS: atom_id res chain seq x y z
N MET A 1 7.82 24.71 31.48
CA MET A 1 7.36 24.72 30.12
C MET A 1 8.20 23.66 29.40
N ILE A 2 7.66 22.46 29.24
CA ILE A 2 8.27 21.37 28.51
C ILE A 2 7.37 21.23 27.27
N GLU A 3 7.84 21.77 26.17
CA GLU A 3 7.18 21.63 24.87
C GLU A 3 7.30 20.17 24.43
N ASN A 4 6.17 19.51 24.30
CA ASN A 4 6.05 18.16 23.76
C ASN A 4 6.28 18.21 22.23
N GLU A 5 7.53 18.19 21.80
CA GLU A 5 7.91 18.09 20.37
C GLU A 5 7.83 16.66 19.80
N ASN A 6 7.24 15.70 20.50
CA ASN A 6 7.47 14.28 20.17
C ASN A 6 6.25 13.52 19.63
N THR A 7 5.31 14.16 18.91
CA THR A 7 4.13 13.47 18.38
C THR A 7 3.89 13.57 16.87
N MET A 8 4.81 14.15 16.10
CA MET A 8 4.63 14.28 14.64
C MET A 8 5.51 13.34 13.79
N GLU A 9 6.35 12.50 14.39
CA GLU A 9 7.45 11.88 13.63
C GLU A 9 7.07 10.70 12.74
N ASP A 10 5.93 10.01 12.93
CA ASP A 10 5.65 8.77 12.19
C ASP A 10 4.21 8.56 11.71
N LEU A 11 3.57 9.61 11.21
CA LEU A 11 2.25 9.47 10.61
C LEU A 11 2.33 9.18 9.11
N TYR A 12 1.74 8.08 8.68
CA TYR A 12 1.74 7.65 7.27
C TYR A 12 0.32 7.57 6.73
N CYS A 13 0.18 7.86 5.44
CA CYS A 13 -1.09 7.69 4.72
C CYS A 13 -1.36 6.21 4.48
N ILE A 14 -2.47 5.67 4.99
CA ILE A 14 -2.81 4.26 4.78
C ILE A 14 -3.17 3.92 3.33
N GLY A 15 -3.45 4.93 2.50
CA GLY A 15 -3.78 4.71 1.08
C GLY A 15 -2.55 4.58 0.18
N CYS A 16 -1.51 5.39 0.40
CA CYS A 16 -0.32 5.39 -0.46
C CYS A 16 1.00 5.15 0.28
N GLY A 17 0.97 4.97 1.61
CA GLY A 17 2.18 4.74 2.42
C GLY A 17 3.11 5.94 2.58
N ALA A 18 2.80 7.10 2.01
CA ALA A 18 3.63 8.28 2.13
C ALA A 18 3.54 8.90 3.53
N LYS A 19 4.66 9.40 4.06
CA LYS A 19 4.68 10.17 5.30
C LYS A 19 3.76 11.39 5.17
N ILE A 20 2.92 11.63 6.17
CA ILE A 20 2.03 12.80 6.18
C ILE A 20 2.86 14.07 6.37
N GLN A 21 2.56 15.07 5.56
CA GLN A 21 3.19 16.38 5.60
C GLN A 21 2.17 17.48 5.31
N THR A 22 2.43 18.70 5.76
CA THR A 22 1.51 19.84 5.66
C THR A 22 2.06 20.99 4.83
N GLU A 23 3.23 20.81 4.21
CA GLU A 23 3.99 21.90 3.58
C GLU A 23 3.71 22.00 2.08
N ASP A 24 3.89 20.90 1.32
CA ASP A 24 3.75 20.92 -0.13
C ASP A 24 2.46 20.22 -0.58
N LYS A 25 1.53 21.03 -1.10
CA LYS A 25 0.24 20.57 -1.65
C LYS A 25 0.37 19.56 -2.79
N ASN A 26 1.45 19.59 -3.54
CA ASN A 26 1.66 18.78 -4.74
C ASN A 26 2.44 17.51 -4.42
N ALA A 27 3.10 17.43 -3.28
CA ALA A 27 3.85 16.28 -2.86
C ALA A 27 2.96 15.19 -2.26
N LEU A 28 3.48 13.95 -2.26
CA LEU A 28 2.80 12.84 -1.61
C LEU A 28 2.65 13.07 -0.10
N GLY A 29 1.62 12.51 0.48
CA GLY A 29 1.37 12.62 1.91
C GLY A 29 0.77 13.96 2.35
N PHE A 30 0.51 14.91 1.43
CA PHE A 30 -0.04 16.21 1.82
C PHE A 30 -1.40 16.08 2.49
N LEU A 31 -1.50 16.70 3.67
CA LEU A 31 -2.74 16.90 4.41
C LEU A 31 -2.76 18.32 4.98
N PRO A 32 -3.80 19.12 4.75
CA PRO A 32 -3.89 20.47 5.32
C PRO A 32 -3.72 20.45 6.83
N ALA A 33 -2.94 21.37 7.40
CA ALA A 33 -2.62 21.41 8.83
C ALA A 33 -3.86 21.43 9.73
N GLY A 34 -4.94 22.11 9.30
CA GLY A 34 -6.20 22.13 10.01
C GLY A 34 -6.89 20.75 10.06
N ALA A 35 -6.83 20.00 8.95
CA ALA A 35 -7.39 18.65 8.89
C ALA A 35 -6.56 17.66 9.74
N LEU A 36 -5.24 17.79 9.73
CA LEU A 36 -4.35 16.99 10.57
C LEU A 36 -4.61 17.24 12.06
N LYS A 37 -4.68 18.50 12.50
CA LYS A 37 -4.99 18.86 13.88
C LYS A 37 -6.33 18.29 14.35
N LYS A 38 -7.36 18.37 13.49
CA LYS A 38 -8.68 17.82 13.79
C LYS A 38 -8.61 16.30 13.98
N LYS A 39 -7.92 15.59 13.11
CA LYS A 39 -7.74 14.13 13.17
C LYS A 39 -6.97 13.68 14.42
N ILE A 40 -5.92 14.42 14.80
CA ILE A 40 -5.17 14.16 16.02
C ILE A 40 -6.06 14.38 17.25
N ALA A 41 -6.82 15.47 17.30
CA ALA A 41 -7.73 15.76 18.42
C ALA A 41 -8.86 14.71 18.55
N GLU A 42 -9.41 14.23 17.43
CA GLU A 42 -10.40 13.13 17.41
C GLU A 42 -9.81 11.84 17.99
N ARG A 43 -8.55 11.51 17.64
CA ARG A 43 -7.82 10.36 18.18
C ARG A 43 -7.62 10.49 19.71
N ASP A 44 -7.11 11.63 20.15
CA ASP A 44 -6.82 11.87 21.58
C ASP A 44 -8.09 11.80 22.44
N GLN A 45 -9.25 12.23 21.88
CA GLN A 45 -10.55 12.10 22.56
C GLN A 45 -11.01 10.64 22.66
N MET A 46 -10.78 9.82 21.62
CA MET A 46 -11.12 8.40 21.65
C MET A 46 -10.23 7.61 22.63
N GLU A 47 -8.96 7.90 22.69
CA GLU A 47 -8.04 7.31 23.67
C GLU A 47 -8.45 7.64 25.11
N ALA A 48 -8.90 8.87 25.37
CA ALA A 48 -9.37 9.29 26.69
C ALA A 48 -10.66 8.57 27.13
N VAL A 49 -11.54 8.20 26.20
CA VAL A 49 -12.77 7.46 26.49
C VAL A 49 -12.51 5.97 26.74
N GLN A 50 -11.48 5.38 26.11
CA GLN A 50 -11.12 3.96 26.26
C GLN A 50 -10.28 3.68 27.52
N ALA A 51 -9.60 4.65 28.08
CA ALA A 51 -8.84 4.50 29.31
C ALA A 51 -9.70 4.19 30.55
N GLY A 52 -11.02 4.15 30.42
CA GLY A 52 -11.97 3.83 31.50
C GLY A 52 -12.47 2.39 31.55
N ASP A 53 -12.09 1.51 30.62
CA ASP A 53 -12.54 0.12 30.56
C ASP A 53 -11.33 -0.85 30.52
N GLU A 54 -10.99 -1.38 31.72
CA GLU A 54 -9.94 -2.38 31.89
C GLU A 54 -10.44 -3.74 31.36
N GLY A 55 -10.25 -4.04 30.10
CA GLY A 55 -10.59 -5.40 29.65
C GLY A 55 -10.51 -5.76 28.18
N SER A 56 -10.15 -4.89 27.29
CA SER A 56 -9.95 -5.29 25.89
C SER A 56 -8.59 -4.84 25.37
N GLU A 57 -7.76 -5.79 24.91
CA GLU A 57 -6.63 -5.52 24.03
C GLU A 57 -7.18 -4.92 22.72
N ALA A 58 -7.59 -3.67 22.78
CA ALA A 58 -7.89 -2.87 21.60
C ALA A 58 -6.56 -2.59 20.91
N SER A 59 -6.20 -3.43 19.92
CA SER A 59 -5.23 -3.05 18.91
C SER A 59 -5.65 -1.67 18.40
N ILE A 60 -4.83 -0.67 18.67
CA ILE A 60 -4.99 0.71 18.20
C ILE A 60 -5.19 0.63 16.68
N LYS A 61 -6.46 0.66 16.28
CA LYS A 61 -6.77 0.94 14.88
C LYS A 61 -6.31 2.38 14.70
N THR A 62 -5.13 2.54 14.10
CA THR A 62 -4.71 3.81 13.51
C THR A 62 -5.80 4.18 12.53
N GLU A 63 -6.80 4.93 13.03
CA GLU A 63 -7.94 5.30 12.23
C GLU A 63 -7.43 5.98 10.97
N ASP A 64 -7.84 5.45 9.89
CA ASP A 64 -7.76 5.80 8.49
C ASP A 64 -7.23 7.23 8.22
N LEU A 65 -5.93 7.45 8.42
CA LEU A 65 -5.29 8.70 8.07
C LEU A 65 -4.95 8.68 6.59
N TYR A 66 -5.76 9.36 5.79
CA TYR A 66 -5.53 9.53 4.36
C TYR A 66 -4.94 10.89 4.07
N CYS A 67 -3.91 10.96 3.23
CA CYS A 67 -3.53 12.22 2.60
C CYS A 67 -4.66 12.74 1.71
N GLN A 68 -4.67 14.02 1.40
CA GLN A 68 -5.74 14.67 0.62
C GLN A 68 -6.01 13.97 -0.71
N ARG A 69 -4.96 13.51 -1.41
CA ARG A 69 -5.08 12.79 -2.68
C ARG A 69 -5.80 11.45 -2.51
N CYS A 70 -5.37 10.63 -1.56
CA CYS A 70 -5.98 9.32 -1.31
C CYS A 70 -7.41 9.46 -0.79
N PHE A 71 -7.68 10.49 0.03
CA PHE A 71 -9.03 10.81 0.47
C PHE A 71 -9.95 11.16 -0.71
N ARG A 72 -9.51 12.01 -1.63
CA ARG A 72 -10.28 12.38 -2.83
C ARG A 72 -10.50 11.20 -3.76
N LEU A 73 -9.48 10.38 -3.97
CA LEU A 73 -9.61 9.17 -4.78
C LEU A 73 -10.65 8.22 -4.19
N ARG A 74 -10.61 7.99 -2.88
CA ARG A 74 -11.51 7.05 -2.20
C ARG A 74 -12.96 7.53 -2.14
N HIS A 75 -13.18 8.81 -1.86
CA HIS A 75 -14.53 9.34 -1.61
C HIS A 75 -15.19 10.00 -2.83
N TYR A 76 -14.38 10.51 -3.75
CA TYR A 76 -14.90 11.25 -4.92
C TYR A 76 -14.46 10.63 -6.24
N ASN A 77 -13.69 9.52 -6.21
CA ASN A 77 -13.07 8.89 -7.39
C ASN A 77 -12.28 9.89 -8.25
N GLU A 78 -11.71 10.91 -7.61
CA GLU A 78 -10.97 11.98 -8.24
C GLU A 78 -9.49 11.62 -8.33
N ILE A 79 -8.99 11.44 -9.55
CA ILE A 79 -7.59 11.13 -9.82
C ILE A 79 -6.83 12.46 -9.95
N ALA A 80 -6.12 12.86 -8.90
CA ALA A 80 -5.20 13.98 -8.99
C ALA A 80 -3.93 13.57 -9.76
N PRO A 81 -3.42 14.39 -10.69
CA PRO A 81 -2.14 14.15 -11.33
C PRO A 81 -1.04 14.02 -10.28
N THR A 82 -0.17 13.02 -10.47
CA THR A 82 1.00 12.87 -9.60
C THR A 82 2.14 13.70 -10.14
N SER A 83 2.80 14.45 -9.29
CA SER A 83 4.05 15.15 -9.61
C SER A 83 5.26 14.22 -9.65
N LEU A 84 5.07 12.91 -9.38
CA LEU A 84 6.15 11.92 -9.43
C LEU A 84 6.50 11.62 -10.88
N THR A 85 7.77 11.78 -11.19
CA THR A 85 8.36 11.36 -12.45
C THR A 85 8.74 9.88 -12.39
N ASP A 86 8.98 9.26 -13.55
CA ASP A 86 9.51 7.89 -13.63
C ASP A 86 10.82 7.74 -12.85
N ALA A 87 11.65 8.79 -12.82
CA ALA A 87 12.90 8.82 -12.07
C ALA A 87 12.67 8.77 -10.55
N ASP A 88 11.63 9.45 -10.05
CA ASP A 88 11.26 9.41 -8.63
C ASP A 88 10.75 8.03 -8.24
N PHE A 89 9.97 7.41 -9.11
CA PHE A 89 9.50 6.04 -8.92
C PHE A 89 10.66 5.04 -8.85
N LEU A 90 11.61 5.14 -9.79
CA LEU A 90 12.80 4.28 -9.80
C LEU A 90 13.68 4.48 -8.57
N ARG A 91 13.77 5.72 -8.05
CA ARG A 91 14.50 6.02 -6.81
C ARG A 91 13.86 5.31 -5.61
N LEU A 92 12.54 5.43 -5.45
CA LEU A 92 11.80 4.74 -4.39
C LEU A 92 11.97 3.22 -4.46
N LEU A 93 11.88 2.65 -5.66
CA LEU A 93 12.08 1.20 -5.84
C LEU A 93 13.51 0.74 -5.53
N LYS A 94 14.52 1.58 -5.80
CA LYS A 94 15.92 1.26 -5.43
C LYS A 94 16.15 1.27 -3.92
N GLU A 95 15.45 2.11 -3.18
CA GLU A 95 15.53 2.15 -1.72
C GLU A 95 15.02 0.85 -1.09
N ILE A 96 13.99 0.23 -1.67
CA ILE A 96 13.42 -1.04 -1.20
C ILE A 96 14.50 -2.14 -1.15
N GLY A 97 15.38 -2.18 -2.15
CA GLY A 97 16.46 -3.16 -2.21
C GLY A 97 17.53 -3.03 -1.12
N GLN A 98 17.52 -1.94 -0.35
CA GLN A 98 18.46 -1.69 0.74
C GLN A 98 17.93 -2.16 2.11
N HIS A 99 16.66 -2.54 2.16
CA HIS A 99 16.00 -3.01 3.37
C HIS A 99 15.77 -4.52 3.32
N ASP A 100 15.83 -5.17 4.46
CA ASP A 100 15.38 -6.57 4.60
C ASP A 100 13.84 -6.57 4.69
N ALA A 101 13.18 -6.99 3.61
CA ALA A 101 11.74 -6.89 3.46
C ALA A 101 11.16 -7.99 2.57
N LEU A 102 9.91 -8.32 2.77
CA LEU A 102 9.14 -9.10 1.80
C LEU A 102 8.55 -8.17 0.73
N ILE A 103 8.94 -8.37 -0.50
CA ILE A 103 8.40 -7.61 -1.63
C ILE A 103 7.09 -8.24 -2.09
N VAL A 104 6.00 -7.52 -1.97
CA VAL A 104 4.70 -7.97 -2.48
C VAL A 104 4.40 -7.25 -3.79
N ASN A 105 4.51 -7.99 -4.90
CA ASN A 105 4.21 -7.47 -6.23
C ASN A 105 2.77 -7.85 -6.62
N VAL A 106 1.87 -6.86 -6.59
CA VAL A 106 0.47 -7.05 -7.00
C VAL A 106 0.35 -6.80 -8.49
N VAL A 107 -0.15 -7.81 -9.22
CA VAL A 107 -0.34 -7.74 -10.67
C VAL A 107 -1.81 -7.95 -11.04
N ASP A 108 -2.25 -7.30 -12.11
CA ASP A 108 -3.54 -7.54 -12.72
C ASP A 108 -3.44 -8.78 -13.63
N ILE A 109 -4.23 -9.83 -13.36
CA ILE A 109 -4.20 -11.05 -14.17
C ILE A 109 -4.62 -10.75 -15.63
N PHE A 110 -5.56 -9.85 -15.81
CA PHE A 110 -6.10 -9.52 -17.12
C PHE A 110 -5.12 -8.66 -17.93
N ASP A 111 -4.39 -7.77 -17.27
CA ASP A 111 -3.30 -6.99 -17.85
C ASP A 111 -1.97 -7.28 -17.16
N PHE A 112 -1.54 -8.53 -17.25
CA PHE A 112 -0.32 -8.99 -16.60
C PHE A 112 0.91 -8.21 -17.08
N ASN A 113 1.01 -7.95 -18.38
CA ASN A 113 2.17 -7.26 -18.95
C ASN A 113 2.22 -5.78 -18.56
N GLY A 114 1.08 -5.09 -18.54
CA GLY A 114 1.01 -3.68 -18.18
C GLY A 114 1.19 -3.42 -16.68
N SER A 115 0.90 -4.42 -15.84
CA SER A 115 1.05 -4.31 -14.39
C SER A 115 2.43 -4.73 -13.86
N LEU A 116 3.30 -5.29 -14.71
CA LEU A 116 4.65 -5.67 -14.30
C LEU A 116 5.61 -4.47 -14.29
N ILE A 117 6.36 -4.35 -13.21
CA ILE A 117 7.42 -3.35 -13.09
C ILE A 117 8.64 -3.83 -13.87
N PRO A 118 9.13 -3.08 -14.88
CA PRO A 118 10.31 -3.45 -15.64
C PRO A 118 11.55 -3.59 -14.73
N ASN A 119 12.32 -4.66 -14.95
CA ASN A 119 13.54 -4.94 -14.20
C ASN A 119 13.37 -5.04 -12.66
N LEU A 120 12.20 -5.38 -12.17
CA LEU A 120 11.93 -5.51 -10.74
C LEU A 120 12.97 -6.39 -10.03
N HIS A 121 13.43 -7.48 -10.67
CA HIS A 121 14.47 -8.35 -10.12
C HIS A 121 15.80 -7.64 -9.76
N LYS A 122 16.11 -6.52 -10.42
CA LYS A 122 17.29 -5.70 -10.11
C LYS A 122 17.05 -4.72 -8.97
N LEU A 123 15.79 -4.46 -8.65
CA LEU A 123 15.38 -3.47 -7.66
C LEU A 123 15.09 -4.09 -6.29
N THR A 124 14.87 -5.40 -6.26
CA THR A 124 14.51 -6.11 -5.02
C THR A 124 15.68 -6.39 -4.07
N GLY A 125 16.92 -6.15 -4.51
CA GLY A 125 18.11 -6.28 -3.64
C GLY A 125 18.35 -7.67 -3.03
N GLY A 126 17.76 -8.72 -3.61
CA GLY A 126 17.83 -10.09 -3.07
C GLY A 126 16.69 -10.44 -2.10
N ASN A 127 15.80 -9.51 -1.83
CA ASN A 127 14.62 -9.74 -1.01
C ASN A 127 13.66 -10.79 -1.62
N ASP A 128 12.99 -11.54 -0.75
CA ASP A 128 11.94 -12.48 -1.16
C ASP A 128 10.80 -11.75 -1.89
N LEU A 129 10.35 -12.33 -3.00
CA LEU A 129 9.26 -11.79 -3.81
C LEU A 129 8.02 -12.67 -3.69
N LEU A 130 6.92 -12.10 -3.24
CA LEU A 130 5.58 -12.66 -3.32
C LEU A 130 4.82 -12.01 -4.47
N MET A 131 4.29 -12.79 -5.39
CA MET A 131 3.42 -12.28 -6.45
C MET A 131 1.96 -12.49 -6.07
N VAL A 132 1.18 -11.42 -6.06
CA VAL A 132 -0.27 -11.45 -5.83
C VAL A 132 -0.97 -11.12 -7.14
N ALA A 133 -1.54 -12.12 -7.78
CA ALA A 133 -2.27 -11.99 -9.04
C ALA A 133 -3.75 -11.73 -8.73
N ASN A 134 -4.14 -10.47 -8.85
CA ASN A 134 -5.48 -9.98 -8.52
C ASN A 134 -6.43 -10.03 -9.73
N LYS A 135 -7.72 -9.84 -9.47
CA LYS A 135 -8.83 -9.84 -10.43
C LYS A 135 -9.16 -11.23 -10.99
N ARG A 136 -9.01 -12.28 -10.17
CA ARG A 136 -9.45 -13.63 -10.56
C ARG A 136 -10.93 -13.69 -10.97
N ASP A 137 -11.75 -12.84 -10.40
CA ASP A 137 -13.20 -12.74 -10.64
C ASP A 137 -13.56 -12.43 -12.10
N VAL A 138 -12.68 -11.76 -12.85
CA VAL A 138 -12.89 -11.45 -14.28
C VAL A 138 -12.57 -12.63 -15.20
N LEU A 139 -11.95 -13.69 -14.68
CA LEU A 139 -11.61 -14.88 -15.46
C LEU A 139 -12.74 -15.92 -15.45
N PRO A 140 -12.86 -16.77 -16.49
CA PRO A 140 -13.82 -17.83 -16.52
C PRO A 140 -13.71 -18.77 -15.30
N LYS A 141 -14.84 -19.09 -14.67
CA LYS A 141 -14.88 -19.98 -13.49
C LYS A 141 -14.34 -21.40 -13.78
N SER A 142 -14.34 -21.82 -15.04
CA SER A 142 -13.79 -23.10 -15.49
C SER A 142 -12.25 -23.15 -15.46
N LEU A 143 -11.59 -21.99 -15.37
CA LEU A 143 -10.13 -21.94 -15.32
C LEU A 143 -9.63 -22.39 -13.95
N LYS A 144 -8.88 -23.49 -13.94
CA LYS A 144 -8.30 -24.04 -12.69
C LYS A 144 -7.17 -23.16 -12.18
N VAL A 145 -7.20 -22.81 -10.90
CA VAL A 145 -6.17 -21.98 -10.24
C VAL A 145 -4.77 -22.55 -10.47
N GLY A 146 -4.57 -23.86 -10.34
CA GLY A 146 -3.26 -24.45 -10.55
C GLY A 146 -2.68 -24.26 -11.96
N LYS A 147 -3.53 -24.25 -13.01
CA LYS A 147 -3.07 -23.94 -14.38
C LYS A 147 -2.69 -22.47 -14.50
N LEU A 148 -3.45 -21.59 -13.88
CA LEU A 148 -3.18 -20.15 -13.87
C LEU A 148 -1.87 -19.85 -13.13
N THR A 149 -1.67 -20.44 -11.95
CA THR A 149 -0.43 -20.27 -11.18
C THR A 149 0.80 -20.79 -11.94
N ALA A 150 0.68 -21.93 -12.64
CA ALA A 150 1.75 -22.47 -13.46
C ALA A 150 2.12 -21.49 -14.62
N TRP A 151 1.11 -20.96 -15.30
CA TRP A 151 1.29 -19.96 -16.36
C TRP A 151 1.93 -18.67 -15.81
N LEU A 152 1.45 -18.15 -14.68
CA LEU A 152 2.01 -16.96 -14.03
C LEU A 152 3.50 -17.17 -13.67
N ARG A 153 3.85 -18.35 -13.18
CA ARG A 153 5.24 -18.71 -12.86
C ARG A 153 6.13 -18.72 -14.10
N GLU A 154 5.63 -19.26 -15.20
CA GLU A 154 6.34 -19.24 -16.50
C GLU A 154 6.51 -17.81 -17.02
N GLN A 155 5.45 -16.99 -16.95
CA GLN A 155 5.51 -15.60 -17.37
C GLN A 155 6.46 -14.75 -16.49
N ALA A 156 6.50 -14.99 -15.19
CA ALA A 156 7.44 -14.36 -14.29
C ALA A 156 8.89 -14.77 -14.63
N ALA A 157 9.14 -16.06 -14.83
CA ALA A 157 10.45 -16.59 -15.16
C ALA A 157 11.00 -16.03 -16.48
N SER A 158 10.16 -15.86 -17.51
CA SER A 158 10.55 -15.25 -18.79
C SER A 158 11.02 -13.80 -18.65
N ARG A 159 10.68 -13.15 -17.53
CA ARG A 159 11.10 -11.77 -17.17
C ARG A 159 12.13 -11.72 -16.05
N SER A 160 12.79 -12.86 -15.81
CA SER A 160 13.81 -13.01 -14.74
C SER A 160 13.27 -12.78 -13.33
N LEU A 161 11.95 -12.88 -13.13
CA LEU A 161 11.32 -12.85 -11.81
C LEU A 161 11.19 -14.27 -11.27
N LYS A 162 11.61 -14.47 -10.03
CA LYS A 162 11.51 -15.75 -9.32
C LYS A 162 10.72 -15.55 -8.03
N PRO A 163 9.39 -15.40 -8.10
CA PRO A 163 8.59 -15.27 -6.90
C PRO A 163 8.70 -16.54 -6.05
N LYS A 164 8.87 -16.35 -4.74
CA LYS A 164 8.88 -17.43 -3.76
C LYS A 164 7.54 -18.15 -3.74
N ASP A 165 6.46 -17.35 -3.85
CA ASP A 165 5.11 -17.88 -4.01
C ASP A 165 4.26 -16.97 -4.90
N ILE A 166 3.12 -17.53 -5.40
CA ILE A 166 2.15 -16.81 -6.24
C ILE A 166 0.76 -17.07 -5.67
N LEU A 167 0.13 -16.01 -5.20
CA LEU A 167 -1.26 -16.01 -4.75
C LEU A 167 -2.17 -15.50 -5.86
N VAL A 168 -3.28 -16.18 -6.07
CA VAL A 168 -4.32 -15.77 -7.03
C VAL A 168 -5.53 -15.33 -6.24
N THR A 169 -5.89 -14.06 -6.34
CA THR A 169 -6.90 -13.42 -5.48
C THR A 169 -7.92 -12.62 -6.28
N SER A 170 -9.01 -12.27 -5.62
CA SER A 170 -9.96 -11.24 -6.06
C SER A 170 -10.20 -10.27 -4.92
N ALA A 171 -9.85 -9.00 -5.09
CA ALA A 171 -10.13 -7.96 -4.10
C ALA A 171 -11.65 -7.70 -3.93
N GLN A 172 -12.49 -8.23 -4.81
CA GLN A 172 -13.96 -8.19 -4.69
C GLN A 172 -14.49 -9.31 -3.77
N ASN A 173 -13.71 -10.36 -3.57
CA ASN A 173 -14.07 -11.48 -2.71
C ASN A 173 -13.45 -11.29 -1.32
N LYS A 174 -14.30 -11.15 -0.29
CA LYS A 174 -13.83 -10.95 1.08
C LYS A 174 -13.00 -12.11 1.62
N ASP A 175 -13.30 -13.34 1.20
CA ASP A 175 -12.60 -14.54 1.65
C ASP A 175 -11.16 -14.64 1.09
N ASP A 176 -10.88 -13.95 -0.01
CA ASP A 176 -9.54 -13.92 -0.62
C ASP A 176 -8.64 -12.83 0.00
N VAL A 177 -9.18 -11.93 0.83
CA VAL A 177 -8.49 -10.74 1.37
C VAL A 177 -8.38 -10.78 2.90
N ALA A 178 -9.04 -11.75 3.54
CA ALA A 178 -9.05 -11.95 4.99
C ALA A 178 -7.75 -12.58 5.53
#